data_90c88cc903011e982c09e98f4de865a3
#
_entry.id   90c88cc903011e982c09e98f4de865a3
#
_cell.length_a   1.000
_cell.length_b   1.000
_cell.length_c   1.000
_cell.angle_alpha   90.00
_cell.angle_beta   90.00
_cell.angle_gamma   90.00
#
_symmetry.space_group_name_H-M   'P 1'
#
loop_
_entity.id
_entity.type
_entity.pdbx_description
1 polymer ?
#
loop_
_entity_poly.entity_id
_entity_poly.type
_entity_poly.pdbx_seq_one_letter_code
_entity_poly.pdbx_strand_id
1 'polypeptide(L)'
;MTRQRLFLDMNCVDAARERMRHVYDTFDTVCVQFSGGKDSTAVLYLAKEIHEERGLGPVKVIFRDEEMVSPAVVEFVEKVRNYDWVDMEWYCLPYGAEVWVLGRREYCLLWSKFREENNRLVRPMPPWAIRAEHFGLDPSKSIPESVDYYTMQGKKGRVAFITGVRANESMIRYRSCVQKLHENYIVIPFRMKKSIPLRFAKVIYDWTTDDVLKFISEEHGAEYCKYYDLAALTGSNTRVGIPLHAVAIRRIGDVIATEPEFYDRLYECFPHIDAQRRLWTEFDLEKQIMQYAVDGWDGVKRCIEDNMATPGLKTRARAYCAEFRKKHNKDPRSYPLHWLVRNLLIHEINITSVNPIGPGTRAYTIQQEQDSLESE
;
A
#
# COMPACT_ATOMS: atom_id res chain seq x y z
N MET A 1 -2.71 2.26 -27.04
CA MET A 1 -2.42 0.84 -27.30
C MET A 1 -3.42 0.00 -26.55
N THR A 2 -4.34 -0.62 -27.27
CA THR A 2 -5.29 -1.60 -26.71
C THR A 2 -4.47 -2.75 -26.13
N ARG A 3 -4.60 -2.98 -24.81
CA ARG A 3 -3.94 -4.10 -24.15
C ARG A 3 -4.59 -5.39 -24.64
N GLN A 4 -3.90 -6.14 -25.45
CA GLN A 4 -4.38 -7.43 -25.91
C GLN A 4 -4.21 -8.41 -24.73
N ARG A 5 -5.34 -8.90 -24.18
CA ARG A 5 -5.32 -10.04 -23.24
C ARG A 5 -5.28 -11.29 -24.09
N LEU A 6 -4.38 -12.19 -23.78
CA LEU A 6 -4.36 -13.54 -24.31
C LEU A 6 -5.22 -14.41 -23.41
N PHE A 7 -6.26 -15.01 -23.95
CA PHE A 7 -7.08 -15.99 -23.25
C PHE A 7 -6.49 -17.38 -23.51
N LEU A 8 -6.31 -18.15 -22.47
CA LEU A 8 -5.84 -19.54 -22.51
C LEU A 8 -7.02 -20.48 -22.33
N ASP A 9 -6.88 -21.74 -22.76
CA ASP A 9 -7.89 -22.80 -22.57
C ASP A 9 -7.87 -23.36 -21.12
N MET A 10 -7.67 -22.47 -20.15
CA MET A 10 -7.60 -22.76 -18.72
C MET A 10 -8.27 -21.62 -17.97
N ASN A 11 -9.13 -21.96 -17.02
CA ASN A 11 -9.73 -20.93 -16.16
C ASN A 11 -8.69 -20.36 -15.18
N CYS A 12 -8.96 -19.18 -14.65
CA CYS A 12 -8.01 -18.46 -13.78
C CYS A 12 -7.79 -19.16 -12.44
N VAL A 13 -8.76 -19.94 -11.91
CA VAL A 13 -8.65 -20.67 -10.65
C VAL A 13 -7.70 -21.84 -10.81
N ASP A 14 -7.86 -22.64 -11.86
CA ASP A 14 -6.96 -23.77 -12.14
C ASP A 14 -5.53 -23.29 -12.42
N ALA A 15 -5.38 -22.19 -13.15
CA ALA A 15 -4.08 -21.56 -13.37
C ALA A 15 -3.44 -21.11 -12.04
N ALA A 16 -4.22 -20.57 -11.10
CA ALA A 16 -3.73 -20.18 -9.78
C ALA A 16 -3.35 -21.40 -8.92
N ARG A 17 -4.11 -22.50 -9.00
CA ARG A 17 -3.76 -23.77 -8.34
C ARG A 17 -2.44 -24.35 -8.86
N GLU A 18 -2.21 -24.32 -10.17
CA GLU A 18 -0.93 -24.77 -10.76
C GLU A 18 0.23 -23.88 -10.30
N ARG A 19 0.06 -22.55 -10.31
CA ARG A 19 1.07 -21.61 -9.81
C ARG A 19 1.35 -21.85 -8.31
N MET A 20 0.31 -22.11 -7.52
CA MET A 20 0.46 -22.41 -6.10
C MET A 20 1.27 -23.70 -5.89
N ARG A 21 0.94 -24.78 -6.60
CA ARG A 21 1.72 -26.04 -6.55
C ARG A 21 3.18 -25.80 -6.91
N HIS A 22 3.43 -25.04 -7.99
CA HIS A 22 4.79 -24.70 -8.40
C HIS A 22 5.56 -23.90 -7.32
N VAL A 23 4.91 -22.99 -6.60
CA VAL A 23 5.52 -22.28 -5.48
C VAL A 23 5.92 -23.23 -4.36
N TYR A 24 5.03 -24.14 -3.98
CA TYR A 24 5.32 -25.16 -2.96
C TYR A 24 6.40 -26.18 -3.40
N ASP A 25 6.54 -26.45 -4.68
CA ASP A 25 7.62 -27.31 -5.23
C ASP A 25 8.97 -26.59 -5.29
N THR A 26 8.93 -25.25 -5.43
CA THR A 26 10.14 -24.47 -5.65
C THR A 26 10.77 -23.96 -4.36
N PHE A 27 9.99 -23.67 -3.32
CA PHE A 27 10.44 -23.01 -2.11
C PHE A 27 10.37 -23.93 -0.90
N ASP A 28 11.38 -23.83 -0.02
CA ASP A 28 11.50 -24.66 1.17
C ASP A 28 10.59 -24.17 2.31
N THR A 29 10.27 -22.89 2.33
CA THR A 29 9.30 -22.28 3.25
C THR A 29 8.35 -21.38 2.47
N VAL A 30 7.05 -21.65 2.57
CA VAL A 30 5.99 -20.87 1.95
C VAL A 30 5.10 -20.27 3.02
N CYS A 31 4.85 -18.95 2.97
CA CYS A 31 3.95 -18.26 3.90
C CYS A 31 2.97 -17.37 3.13
N VAL A 32 1.74 -17.30 3.57
CA VAL A 32 0.73 -16.38 3.04
C VAL A 32 0.86 -15.04 3.76
N GLN A 33 1.08 -13.95 3.02
CA GLN A 33 0.93 -12.58 3.56
C GLN A 33 -0.55 -12.24 3.60
N PHE A 34 -1.14 -12.34 4.77
CA PHE A 34 -2.56 -12.11 5.00
C PHE A 34 -2.78 -10.68 5.49
N SER A 35 -3.65 -9.93 4.82
CA SER A 35 -3.97 -8.55 5.18
C SER A 35 -5.39 -8.39 5.76
N GLY A 36 -6.14 -9.49 5.90
CA GLY A 36 -7.57 -9.45 6.21
C GLY A 36 -8.44 -9.04 5.02
N GLY A 37 -7.85 -8.71 3.88
CA GLY A 37 -8.58 -8.35 2.66
C GLY A 37 -9.03 -9.57 1.85
N LYS A 38 -10.09 -9.41 1.02
CA LYS A 38 -10.65 -10.48 0.17
C LYS A 38 -9.61 -11.20 -0.69
N ASP A 39 -8.67 -10.44 -1.28
CA ASP A 39 -7.65 -11.01 -2.17
C ASP A 39 -6.66 -11.90 -1.41
N SER A 40 -6.26 -11.50 -0.20
CA SER A 40 -5.43 -12.34 0.68
C SER A 40 -6.21 -13.52 1.27
N THR A 41 -7.53 -13.39 1.45
CA THR A 41 -8.41 -14.50 1.85
C THR A 41 -8.46 -15.57 0.75
N ALA A 42 -8.64 -15.18 -0.51
CA ALA A 42 -8.60 -16.15 -1.61
C ALA A 42 -7.25 -16.90 -1.69
N VAL A 43 -6.14 -16.17 -1.54
CA VAL A 43 -4.80 -16.79 -1.50
C VAL A 43 -4.64 -17.75 -0.33
N LEU A 44 -5.21 -17.40 0.84
CA LEU A 44 -5.17 -18.26 2.01
C LEU A 44 -5.92 -19.60 1.78
N TYR A 45 -7.10 -19.54 1.14
CA TYR A 45 -7.86 -20.75 0.80
C TYR A 45 -7.20 -21.58 -0.30
N LEU A 46 -6.57 -20.95 -1.31
CA LEU A 46 -5.72 -21.68 -2.27
C LEU A 46 -4.55 -22.39 -1.58
N ALA A 47 -3.93 -21.77 -0.58
CA ALA A 47 -2.88 -22.44 0.19
C ALA A 47 -3.43 -23.59 1.03
N LYS A 48 -4.63 -23.44 1.60
CA LYS A 48 -5.33 -24.52 2.32
C LYS A 48 -5.55 -25.73 1.41
N GLU A 49 -6.05 -25.55 0.18
CA GLU A 49 -6.23 -26.63 -0.79
C GLU A 49 -4.93 -27.43 -1.00
N ILE A 50 -3.79 -26.76 -1.15
CA ILE A 50 -2.49 -27.42 -1.34
C ILE A 50 -2.05 -28.19 -0.08
N HIS A 51 -2.31 -27.63 1.11
CA HIS A 51 -2.00 -28.28 2.37
C HIS A 51 -2.83 -29.56 2.55
N GLU A 52 -4.13 -29.50 2.20
CA GLU A 52 -5.02 -30.67 2.21
C GLU A 52 -4.60 -31.70 1.15
N GLU A 53 -4.32 -31.29 -0.08
CA GLU A 53 -3.85 -32.16 -1.18
C GLU A 53 -2.58 -32.94 -0.80
N ARG A 54 -1.66 -32.30 -0.06
CA ARG A 54 -0.34 -32.86 0.27
C ARG A 54 -0.22 -33.39 1.69
N GLY A 55 -1.28 -33.33 2.49
CA GLY A 55 -1.27 -33.75 3.89
C GLY A 55 -0.28 -32.94 4.74
N LEU A 56 -0.13 -31.65 4.46
CA LEU A 56 0.75 -30.75 5.23
C LEU A 56 0.05 -30.30 6.52
N GLY A 57 0.85 -29.83 7.49
CA GLY A 57 0.33 -29.19 8.70
C GLY A 57 -0.33 -27.82 8.42
N PRO A 58 -0.60 -27.02 9.44
CA PRO A 58 -1.24 -25.70 9.29
C PRO A 58 -0.53 -24.79 8.29
N VAL A 59 -1.32 -23.99 7.56
CA VAL A 59 -0.80 -22.98 6.62
C VAL A 59 -0.06 -21.90 7.40
N LYS A 60 1.18 -21.63 7.04
CA LYS A 60 1.96 -20.54 7.63
C LYS A 60 1.48 -19.20 7.11
N VAL A 61 1.07 -18.32 8.02
CA VAL A 61 0.48 -17.03 7.71
C VAL A 61 1.27 -15.92 8.40
N ILE A 62 1.48 -14.82 7.69
CA ILE A 62 2.10 -13.61 8.22
C ILE A 62 1.08 -12.50 8.15
N PHE A 63 0.74 -11.89 9.29
CA PHE A 63 0.00 -10.65 9.36
C PHE A 63 0.90 -9.52 9.81
N ARG A 64 1.05 -8.51 8.96
CA ARG A 64 1.76 -7.26 9.28
C ARG A 64 0.74 -6.24 9.71
N ASP A 65 0.70 -6.01 10.98
CA ASP A 65 -0.25 -5.13 11.60
C ASP A 65 0.14 -3.66 11.43
N GLU A 66 -0.69 -2.90 10.73
CA GLU A 66 -0.48 -1.48 10.42
C GLU A 66 -1.12 -0.54 11.47
N GLU A 67 -1.47 -1.03 12.66
CA GLU A 67 -2.05 -0.27 13.79
C GLU A 67 -3.37 0.44 13.44
N MET A 68 -3.36 1.31 12.43
CA MET A 68 -4.48 2.17 12.03
C MET A 68 -5.39 1.49 10.99
N VAL A 69 -5.67 0.22 11.15
CA VAL A 69 -6.62 -0.50 10.29
C VAL A 69 -7.98 -0.61 10.96
N SER A 70 -9.05 -0.73 10.15
CA SER A 70 -10.42 -0.89 10.61
C SER A 70 -10.56 -2.00 11.66
N PRO A 71 -11.33 -1.80 12.76
CA PRO A 71 -11.66 -2.83 13.73
C PRO A 71 -12.24 -4.08 13.09
N ALA A 72 -13.10 -3.93 12.08
CA ALA A 72 -13.65 -5.06 11.33
C ALA A 72 -12.59 -5.94 10.68
N VAL A 73 -11.48 -5.34 10.23
CA VAL A 73 -10.33 -6.08 9.68
C VAL A 73 -9.59 -6.84 10.77
N VAL A 74 -9.33 -6.18 11.90
CA VAL A 74 -8.64 -6.80 13.05
C VAL A 74 -9.43 -7.99 13.55
N GLU A 75 -10.74 -7.83 13.76
CA GLU A 75 -11.65 -8.89 14.20
C GLU A 75 -11.63 -10.09 13.22
N PHE A 76 -11.63 -9.82 11.92
CA PHE A 76 -11.56 -10.88 10.93
C PHE A 76 -10.21 -11.60 10.94
N VAL A 77 -9.10 -10.88 11.10
CA VAL A 77 -7.76 -11.49 11.20
C VAL A 77 -7.63 -12.32 12.48
N GLU A 78 -8.16 -11.86 13.61
CA GLU A 78 -8.22 -12.63 14.86
C GLU A 78 -9.04 -13.92 14.70
N LYS A 79 -10.19 -13.84 14.01
CA LYS A 79 -10.99 -15.02 13.67
C LYS A 79 -10.18 -16.03 12.86
N VAL A 80 -9.52 -15.57 11.81
CA VAL A 80 -8.69 -16.43 10.93
C VAL A 80 -7.50 -17.02 11.69
N ARG A 81 -6.88 -16.26 12.58
CA ARG A 81 -5.78 -16.75 13.44
C ARG A 81 -6.20 -17.95 14.30
N ASN A 82 -7.47 -18.02 14.69
CA ASN A 82 -8.00 -19.08 15.54
C ASN A 82 -8.48 -20.33 14.77
N TYR A 83 -8.31 -20.37 13.43
CA TYR A 83 -8.57 -21.58 12.68
C TYR A 83 -7.47 -22.62 12.97
N ASP A 84 -7.87 -23.89 13.17
CA ASP A 84 -6.97 -25.00 13.48
C ASP A 84 -5.98 -25.34 12.36
N TRP A 85 -6.31 -24.96 11.13
CA TRP A 85 -5.47 -25.10 9.94
C TRP A 85 -4.60 -23.89 9.63
N VAL A 86 -4.54 -22.87 10.51
CA VAL A 86 -3.75 -21.65 10.36
C VAL A 86 -2.68 -21.54 11.44
N ASP A 87 -1.43 -21.32 11.04
CA ASP A 87 -0.30 -20.96 11.91
C ASP A 87 0.13 -19.52 11.62
N MET A 88 -0.41 -18.57 12.40
CA MET A 88 -0.27 -17.15 12.14
C MET A 88 0.75 -16.46 13.03
N GLU A 89 1.76 -15.88 12.41
CA GLU A 89 2.68 -14.91 13.02
C GLU A 89 2.11 -13.49 12.85
N TRP A 90 1.87 -12.79 13.95
CA TRP A 90 1.30 -11.44 13.99
C TRP A 90 2.38 -10.42 14.36
N TYR A 91 2.74 -9.54 13.45
CA TYR A 91 3.85 -8.60 13.62
C TYR A 91 3.36 -7.18 13.87
N CYS A 92 3.76 -6.60 15.01
CA CYS A 92 3.59 -5.18 15.37
C CYS A 92 4.97 -4.53 15.44
N LEU A 93 5.49 -4.07 14.31
CA LEU A 93 6.85 -3.51 14.23
C LEU A 93 6.80 -2.00 14.01
N PRO A 94 7.73 -1.22 14.63
CA PRO A 94 7.78 0.22 14.44
C PRO A 94 8.39 0.57 13.09
N TYR A 95 7.56 1.00 12.13
CA TYR A 95 8.01 1.56 10.86
C TYR A 95 7.19 2.78 10.47
N GLY A 96 7.76 3.62 9.62
CA GLY A 96 7.10 4.84 9.15
C GLY A 96 6.00 4.54 8.15
N ALA A 97 4.74 4.75 8.52
CA ALA A 97 3.61 4.72 7.61
C ALA A 97 3.36 6.11 7.02
N GLU A 98 3.04 6.16 5.74
CA GLU A 98 2.64 7.39 5.08
C GLU A 98 1.23 7.76 5.50
N VAL A 99 1.07 8.97 6.01
CA VAL A 99 -0.21 9.57 6.35
C VAL A 99 -0.34 10.93 5.66
N TRP A 100 -1.57 11.32 5.32
CA TRP A 100 -1.86 12.60 4.70
C TRP A 100 -2.51 13.53 5.70
N VAL A 101 -1.88 14.68 5.90
CA VAL A 101 -2.32 15.69 6.84
C VAL A 101 -2.51 17.00 6.09
N LEU A 102 -3.75 17.46 5.99
CA LEU A 102 -4.09 18.72 5.32
C LEU A 102 -3.47 18.83 3.91
N GLY A 103 -3.60 17.76 3.12
CA GLY A 103 -3.06 17.69 1.76
C GLY A 103 -1.55 17.45 1.67
N ARG A 104 -0.85 17.28 2.79
CA ARG A 104 0.60 17.04 2.84
C ARG A 104 0.90 15.61 3.21
N ARG A 105 2.02 15.10 2.67
CA ARG A 105 2.56 13.80 3.03
C ARG A 105 3.39 13.91 4.30
N GLU A 106 2.99 13.19 5.31
CA GLU A 106 3.73 13.03 6.56
C GLU A 106 4.00 11.56 6.86
N TYR A 107 4.76 11.26 7.90
CA TYR A 107 5.04 9.91 8.32
C TYR A 107 4.70 9.75 9.79
N CYS A 108 3.91 8.73 10.10
CA CYS A 108 3.63 8.28 11.45
C CYS A 108 4.44 7.03 11.75
N LEU A 109 5.15 6.99 12.87
CA LEU A 109 5.80 5.77 13.34
C LEU A 109 4.74 4.88 13.98
N LEU A 110 4.35 3.82 13.28
CA LEU A 110 3.41 2.82 13.79
C LEU A 110 4.01 2.10 14.98
N TRP A 111 3.19 1.60 15.88
CA TRP A 111 3.58 0.80 17.04
C TRP A 111 4.75 1.37 17.82
N SER A 112 4.88 2.71 17.82
CA SER A 112 5.94 3.42 18.53
C SER A 112 5.74 3.32 20.03
N LYS A 113 6.80 2.95 20.75
CA LYS A 113 6.81 2.92 22.23
C LYS A 113 6.43 4.28 22.83
N PHE A 114 6.90 5.38 22.23
CA PHE A 114 6.52 6.73 22.68
C PHE A 114 5.00 6.97 22.57
N ARG A 115 4.36 6.50 21.50
CA ARG A 115 2.92 6.62 21.33
C ARG A 115 2.16 5.70 22.30
N GLU A 116 2.68 4.49 22.55
CA GLU A 116 2.13 3.55 23.54
C GLU A 116 2.14 4.16 24.94
N GLU A 117 3.26 4.67 25.41
CA GLU A 117 3.44 5.30 26.73
C GLU A 117 2.58 6.56 26.92
N ASN A 118 2.26 7.28 25.83
CA ASN A 118 1.43 8.48 25.85
C ASN A 118 -0.06 8.20 25.46
N ASN A 119 -0.48 6.95 25.45
CA ASN A 119 -1.85 6.53 25.06
C ASN A 119 -2.27 7.06 23.69
N ARG A 120 -1.35 7.10 22.72
CA ARG A 120 -1.59 7.58 21.34
C ARG A 120 -1.60 6.48 20.28
N LEU A 121 -1.56 5.21 20.68
CA LEU A 121 -1.86 4.12 19.75
C LEU A 121 -3.37 4.12 19.45
N VAL A 122 -3.72 3.89 18.22
CA VAL A 122 -5.13 3.83 17.80
C VAL A 122 -5.85 2.65 18.46
N ARG A 123 -5.13 1.58 18.74
CA ARG A 123 -5.62 0.44 19.55
C ARG A 123 -4.46 -0.20 20.33
N PRO A 124 -4.76 -0.96 21.37
CA PRO A 124 -3.73 -1.68 22.11
C PRO A 124 -3.06 -2.73 21.23
N MET A 125 -1.78 -2.99 21.50
CA MET A 125 -1.03 -4.06 20.85
C MET A 125 -1.51 -5.41 21.39
N PRO A 126 -1.78 -6.42 20.53
CA PRO A 126 -2.18 -7.74 20.99
C PRO A 126 -1.06 -8.40 21.83
N PRO A 127 -1.41 -9.16 22.89
CA PRO A 127 -0.40 -9.77 23.76
C PRO A 127 0.46 -10.84 23.08
N TRP A 128 -0.04 -11.41 21.99
CA TRP A 128 0.67 -12.41 21.18
C TRP A 128 1.51 -11.81 20.04
N ALA A 129 1.56 -10.47 19.93
CA ALA A 129 2.28 -9.81 18.84
C ALA A 129 3.80 -10.02 18.95
N ILE A 130 4.42 -10.28 17.80
CA ILE A 130 5.86 -10.25 17.62
C ILE A 130 6.29 -8.80 17.48
N ARG A 131 7.07 -8.30 18.42
CA ARG A 131 7.47 -6.90 18.56
C ARG A 131 8.93 -6.69 18.18
N ALA A 132 9.37 -5.44 18.13
CA ALA A 132 10.76 -5.06 17.83
C ALA A 132 11.78 -5.75 18.77
N GLU A 133 11.43 -5.89 20.04
CA GLU A 133 12.29 -6.50 21.05
C GLU A 133 12.63 -7.97 20.79
N HIS A 134 11.76 -8.70 20.08
CA HIS A 134 12.03 -10.09 19.62
C HIS A 134 13.23 -10.16 18.66
N PHE A 135 13.58 -9.04 18.04
CA PHE A 135 14.71 -8.89 17.13
C PHE A 135 15.89 -8.13 17.77
N GLY A 136 15.83 -7.80 19.05
CA GLY A 136 16.82 -6.97 19.72
C GLY A 136 16.83 -5.52 19.26
N LEU A 137 15.72 -5.03 18.69
CA LEU A 137 15.59 -3.67 18.20
C LEU A 137 14.98 -2.73 19.23
N ASP A 138 15.32 -1.46 19.13
CA ASP A 138 14.76 -0.39 19.95
C ASP A 138 13.32 -0.05 19.49
N PRO A 139 12.27 -0.30 20.29
CA PRO A 139 10.88 -0.05 19.90
C PRO A 139 10.52 1.43 19.81
N SER A 140 11.41 2.34 20.22
CA SER A 140 11.22 3.79 20.09
C SER A 140 11.65 4.34 18.72
N LYS A 141 12.32 3.52 17.92
CA LYS A 141 12.89 3.88 16.62
C LYS A 141 12.26 3.07 15.48
N SER A 142 12.23 3.68 14.30
CA SER A 142 11.87 2.92 13.10
C SER A 142 12.86 1.78 12.87
N ILE A 143 12.34 0.60 12.50
CA ILE A 143 13.16 -0.53 12.09
C ILE A 143 14.06 -0.12 10.91
N PRO A 144 15.34 -0.54 10.89
CA PRO A 144 16.29 -0.13 9.85
C PRO A 144 16.04 -0.80 8.49
N GLU A 145 15.54 -2.03 8.51
CA GLU A 145 15.24 -2.78 7.28
C GLU A 145 13.72 -2.82 7.00
N SER A 146 13.31 -3.39 5.89
CA SER A 146 11.89 -3.57 5.58
C SER A 146 11.25 -4.57 6.55
N VAL A 147 9.94 -4.44 6.77
CA VAL A 147 9.16 -5.42 7.56
C VAL A 147 9.35 -6.84 7.02
N ASP A 148 9.41 -7.01 5.70
CA ASP A 148 9.61 -8.31 5.06
C ASP A 148 10.95 -8.96 5.42
N TYR A 149 11.98 -8.17 5.70
CA TYR A 149 13.26 -8.68 6.20
C TYR A 149 13.12 -9.35 7.57
N TYR A 150 12.36 -8.75 8.48
CA TYR A 150 12.12 -9.30 9.82
C TYR A 150 11.17 -10.48 9.81
N THR A 151 10.09 -10.40 9.04
CA THR A 151 9.12 -11.50 8.92
C THR A 151 9.71 -12.75 8.24
N MET A 152 10.80 -12.59 7.51
CA MET A 152 11.54 -13.71 6.93
C MET A 152 12.50 -14.39 7.94
N GLN A 153 12.93 -13.69 9.00
CA GLN A 153 13.90 -14.25 9.95
C GLN A 153 13.37 -15.53 10.60
N GLY A 154 14.27 -16.47 10.86
CA GLY A 154 13.92 -17.79 11.40
C GLY A 154 13.36 -18.79 10.39
N LYS A 155 13.02 -18.36 9.16
CA LYS A 155 12.54 -19.24 8.09
C LYS A 155 13.74 -19.87 7.36
N LYS A 156 13.59 -21.18 7.00
CA LYS A 156 14.68 -21.97 6.44
C LYS A 156 14.63 -22.02 4.92
N GLY A 157 15.80 -22.08 4.30
CA GLY A 157 15.96 -22.30 2.86
C GLY A 157 15.48 -21.13 2.00
N ARG A 158 14.98 -21.44 0.81
CA ARG A 158 14.35 -20.48 -0.09
C ARG A 158 12.94 -20.19 0.41
N VAL A 159 12.63 -18.92 0.59
CA VAL A 159 11.36 -18.48 1.19
C VAL A 159 10.48 -17.82 0.15
N ALA A 160 9.21 -18.21 0.08
CA ALA A 160 8.20 -17.51 -0.68
C ALA A 160 7.13 -16.89 0.22
N PHE A 161 6.83 -15.62 0.01
CA PHE A 161 5.65 -14.98 0.55
C PHE A 161 4.61 -14.84 -0.56
N ILE A 162 3.46 -15.47 -0.38
CA ILE A 162 2.35 -15.41 -1.34
C ILE A 162 1.49 -14.19 -1.00
N THR A 163 1.21 -13.38 -2.02
CA THR A 163 0.49 -12.12 -1.87
C THR A 163 -0.74 -12.08 -2.77
N GLY A 164 -1.83 -11.46 -2.29
CA GLY A 164 -3.06 -11.25 -3.05
C GLY A 164 -3.00 -10.09 -4.07
N VAL A 165 -1.83 -9.81 -4.65
CA VAL A 165 -1.66 -8.71 -5.61
C VAL A 165 -2.23 -9.09 -6.97
N ARG A 166 -3.14 -8.25 -7.52
CA ARG A 166 -3.75 -8.42 -8.84
C ARG A 166 -3.30 -7.33 -9.82
N ALA A 167 -3.09 -7.75 -11.08
CA ALA A 167 -2.55 -6.87 -12.13
C ALA A 167 -3.51 -5.74 -12.53
N ASN A 168 -4.83 -5.96 -12.42
CA ASN A 168 -5.84 -4.98 -12.82
C ASN A 168 -6.13 -3.88 -11.80
N GLU A 169 -5.54 -3.94 -10.60
CA GLU A 169 -5.76 -2.90 -9.58
C GLU A 169 -5.01 -1.58 -9.87
N SER A 170 -3.88 -1.63 -10.56
CA SER A 170 -3.13 -0.43 -10.97
C SER A 170 -2.07 -0.75 -12.03
N MET A 171 -1.62 0.28 -12.77
CA MET A 171 -0.51 0.14 -13.73
C MET A 171 0.79 -0.34 -13.08
N ILE A 172 1.07 0.09 -11.86
CA ILE A 172 2.27 -0.33 -11.12
C ILE A 172 2.18 -1.83 -10.82
N ARG A 173 1.02 -2.31 -10.34
CA ARG A 173 0.79 -3.73 -10.08
C ARG A 173 0.81 -4.56 -11.36
N TYR A 174 0.19 -4.07 -12.43
CA TYR A 174 0.27 -4.70 -13.74
C TYR A 174 1.72 -4.89 -14.19
N ARG A 175 2.53 -3.82 -14.18
CA ARG A 175 3.95 -3.87 -14.56
C ARG A 175 4.77 -4.81 -13.67
N SER A 176 4.38 -4.99 -12.43
CA SER A 176 5.06 -5.88 -11.48
C SER A 176 4.69 -7.36 -11.66
N CYS A 177 3.62 -7.66 -12.39
CA CYS A 177 3.13 -9.04 -12.62
C CYS A 177 3.40 -9.52 -14.05
N VAL A 178 3.51 -8.60 -15.01
CA VAL A 178 3.61 -8.95 -16.43
C VAL A 178 4.83 -8.27 -17.04
N GLN A 179 5.81 -9.06 -17.46
CA GLN A 179 7.00 -8.59 -18.19
C GLN A 179 7.02 -9.15 -19.61
N LYS A 180 6.85 -8.27 -20.59
CA LYS A 180 7.00 -8.51 -22.04
C LYS A 180 6.33 -9.79 -22.53
N LEU A 181 7.05 -10.93 -22.54
CA LEU A 181 6.63 -12.20 -23.13
C LEU A 181 6.37 -13.31 -22.09
N HIS A 182 6.61 -13.07 -20.81
CA HIS A 182 6.53 -14.11 -19.78
C HIS A 182 5.69 -13.66 -18.59
N GLU A 183 5.00 -14.60 -17.98
CA GLU A 183 4.46 -14.45 -16.64
C GLU A 183 5.59 -14.14 -15.67
N ASN A 184 5.41 -13.11 -14.86
CA ASN A 184 6.36 -12.72 -13.83
C ASN A 184 5.64 -12.61 -12.48
N TYR A 185 5.07 -13.72 -12.03
CA TYR A 185 4.36 -13.75 -10.75
C TYR A 185 5.28 -14.03 -9.55
N ILE A 186 6.51 -14.51 -9.78
CA ILE A 186 7.53 -14.67 -8.73
C ILE A 186 8.56 -13.57 -8.87
N VAL A 187 8.63 -12.66 -7.89
CA VAL A 187 9.48 -11.46 -7.95
C VAL A 187 10.32 -11.27 -6.70
N ILE A 188 11.42 -10.53 -6.84
CA ILE A 188 12.22 -10.07 -5.69
C ILE A 188 11.47 -8.91 -5.03
N PRO A 189 11.34 -8.88 -3.69
CA PRO A 189 10.76 -7.75 -2.99
C PRO A 189 11.49 -6.43 -3.30
N PHE A 190 10.72 -5.35 -3.42
CA PHE A 190 11.29 -4.04 -3.73
C PHE A 190 12.29 -3.60 -2.66
N ARG A 191 13.44 -3.06 -3.09
CA ARG A 191 14.57 -2.64 -2.23
C ARG A 191 15.28 -3.77 -1.45
N MET A 192 14.95 -5.02 -1.71
CA MET A 192 15.66 -6.14 -1.09
C MET A 192 16.85 -6.59 -1.95
N LYS A 193 17.98 -6.95 -1.30
CA LYS A 193 19.14 -7.47 -2.00
C LYS A 193 18.82 -8.82 -2.66
N LYS A 194 19.34 -9.06 -3.86
CA LYS A 194 19.12 -10.32 -4.60
C LYS A 194 19.62 -11.56 -3.85
N SER A 195 20.63 -11.39 -3.00
CA SER A 195 21.21 -12.46 -2.17
C SER A 195 20.28 -12.96 -1.07
N ILE A 196 19.25 -12.20 -0.71
CA ILE A 196 18.26 -12.62 0.29
C ILE A 196 17.34 -13.67 -0.34
N PRO A 197 17.14 -14.85 0.31
CA PRO A 197 16.41 -15.97 -0.28
C PRO A 197 14.88 -15.80 -0.24
N LEU A 198 14.37 -14.57 -0.25
CA LEU A 198 12.95 -14.27 -0.25
C LEU A 198 12.45 -13.89 -1.65
N ARG A 199 11.30 -14.43 -2.01
CA ARG A 199 10.53 -14.06 -3.22
C ARG A 199 9.08 -13.79 -2.86
N PHE A 200 8.44 -12.89 -3.61
CA PHE A 200 6.98 -12.71 -3.59
C PHE A 200 6.36 -13.50 -4.72
N ALA A 201 5.32 -14.29 -4.42
CA ALA A 201 4.53 -14.99 -5.40
C ALA A 201 3.12 -14.38 -5.46
N LYS A 202 2.67 -14.01 -6.66
CA LYS A 202 1.39 -13.36 -6.94
C LYS A 202 0.51 -14.29 -7.76
N VAL A 203 0.10 -15.39 -7.16
CA VAL A 203 -0.55 -16.53 -7.85
C VAL A 203 -1.90 -16.19 -8.47
N ILE A 204 -2.60 -15.16 -7.95
CA ILE A 204 -3.90 -14.68 -8.44
C ILE A 204 -3.78 -13.36 -9.24
N TYR A 205 -2.61 -13.08 -9.85
CA TYR A 205 -2.35 -11.77 -10.48
C TYR A 205 -3.32 -11.44 -11.63
N ASP A 206 -3.88 -12.41 -12.29
CA ASP A 206 -4.81 -12.33 -13.44
C ASP A 206 -6.30 -12.32 -13.04
N TRP A 207 -6.62 -12.54 -11.75
CA TRP A 207 -8.00 -12.58 -11.27
C TRP A 207 -8.67 -11.20 -11.29
N THR A 208 -9.99 -11.21 -11.55
CA THR A 208 -10.87 -10.07 -11.34
C THR A 208 -11.38 -10.04 -9.89
N THR A 209 -12.12 -8.99 -9.53
CA THR A 209 -12.77 -8.94 -8.21
C THR A 209 -13.86 -10.00 -8.09
N ASP A 210 -14.58 -10.25 -9.18
CA ASP A 210 -15.65 -11.24 -9.21
C ASP A 210 -15.11 -12.67 -9.07
N ASP A 211 -13.96 -12.97 -9.71
CA ASP A 211 -13.28 -14.26 -9.53
C ASP A 211 -12.90 -14.49 -8.05
N VAL A 212 -12.36 -13.46 -7.38
CA VAL A 212 -11.99 -13.53 -5.97
C VAL A 212 -13.21 -13.82 -5.09
N LEU A 213 -14.31 -13.07 -5.27
CA LEU A 213 -15.51 -13.22 -4.46
C LEU A 213 -16.18 -14.57 -4.71
N LYS A 214 -16.32 -15.01 -5.95
CA LYS A 214 -16.87 -16.31 -6.30
C LYS A 214 -16.06 -17.46 -5.70
N PHE A 215 -14.74 -17.39 -5.81
CA PHE A 215 -13.87 -18.40 -5.24
C PHE A 215 -14.05 -18.54 -3.72
N ILE A 216 -14.11 -17.41 -3.00
CA ILE A 216 -14.29 -17.42 -1.54
C ILE A 216 -15.68 -17.94 -1.18
N SER A 217 -16.75 -17.40 -1.78
CA SER A 217 -18.12 -17.66 -1.35
C SER A 217 -18.71 -18.94 -1.97
N GLU A 218 -18.52 -19.16 -3.28
CA GLU A 218 -19.17 -20.25 -4.00
C GLU A 218 -18.34 -21.56 -3.92
N GLU A 219 -17.02 -21.50 -4.07
CA GLU A 219 -16.20 -22.72 -4.01
C GLU A 219 -15.88 -23.17 -2.59
N HIS A 220 -15.65 -22.20 -1.67
CA HIS A 220 -15.28 -22.54 -0.29
C HIS A 220 -16.39 -22.29 0.74
N GLY A 221 -17.50 -21.65 0.38
CA GLY A 221 -18.53 -21.25 1.36
C GLY A 221 -17.97 -20.42 2.52
N ALA A 222 -16.85 -19.71 2.25
CA ALA A 222 -16.08 -19.02 3.26
C ALA A 222 -16.54 -17.56 3.40
N GLU A 223 -16.34 -17.04 4.60
CA GLU A 223 -16.60 -15.62 4.88
C GLU A 223 -15.41 -14.77 4.40
N TYR A 224 -15.72 -13.53 4.05
CA TYR A 224 -14.76 -12.47 3.85
C TYR A 224 -14.97 -11.38 4.91
N CYS A 225 -14.01 -10.45 5.02
CA CYS A 225 -14.08 -9.38 6.00
C CYS A 225 -15.30 -8.48 5.78
N LYS A 226 -16.12 -8.31 6.82
CA LYS A 226 -17.34 -7.45 6.82
C LYS A 226 -17.05 -5.98 6.49
N TYR A 227 -15.79 -5.55 6.52
CA TYR A 227 -15.37 -4.22 6.09
C TYR A 227 -15.81 -3.90 4.66
N TYR A 228 -15.89 -4.89 3.77
CA TYR A 228 -16.34 -4.68 2.39
C TYR A 228 -17.83 -4.36 2.30
N ASP A 229 -18.63 -4.96 3.18
CA ASP A 229 -20.07 -4.68 3.26
C ASP A 229 -20.31 -3.28 3.81
N LEU A 230 -19.61 -2.91 4.89
CA LEU A 230 -19.64 -1.55 5.46
C LEU A 230 -19.26 -0.50 4.42
N ALA A 231 -18.25 -0.80 3.63
CA ALA A 231 -17.78 0.06 2.58
C ALA A 231 -18.77 0.19 1.40
N ALA A 232 -19.46 -0.88 1.06
CA ALA A 232 -20.50 -0.87 0.04
C ALA A 232 -21.66 0.05 0.43
N LEU A 233 -22.01 0.11 1.72
CA LEU A 233 -23.05 1.01 2.24
C LEU A 233 -22.76 2.50 2.00
N THR A 234 -21.49 2.89 1.99
CA THR A 234 -21.06 4.27 1.74
C THR A 234 -20.72 4.53 0.27
N GLY A 235 -20.83 3.52 -0.60
CA GLY A 235 -20.36 3.57 -1.99
C GLY A 235 -18.84 3.74 -2.08
N SER A 236 -18.11 3.37 -1.02
CA SER A 236 -16.65 3.48 -0.97
C SER A 236 -15.97 2.41 -1.80
N ASN A 237 -14.98 2.84 -2.56
CA ASN A 237 -14.10 1.89 -3.26
C ASN A 237 -12.98 1.51 -2.29
N THR A 238 -13.16 0.43 -1.53
CA THR A 238 -12.42 0.17 -0.32
C THR A 238 -11.24 -0.74 -0.53
N ARG A 239 -10.13 -0.27 -0.03
CA ARG A 239 -8.95 -1.09 0.27
C ARG A 239 -8.85 -1.22 1.79
N VAL A 240 -8.67 -2.45 2.24
CA VAL A 240 -8.21 -2.71 3.60
C VAL A 240 -6.83 -2.07 3.76
N GLY A 241 -6.71 -1.10 4.63
CA GLY A 241 -5.45 -0.38 4.88
C GLY A 241 -5.68 0.87 5.74
N ILE A 242 -4.62 1.63 5.96
CA ILE A 242 -4.64 2.83 6.79
C ILE A 242 -5.59 3.89 6.19
N PRO A 243 -6.64 4.35 6.90
CA PRO A 243 -7.58 5.35 6.40
C PRO A 243 -6.95 6.73 6.20
N LEU A 244 -5.82 7.00 6.85
CA LEU A 244 -5.08 8.26 6.70
C LEU A 244 -4.14 8.28 5.48
N HIS A 245 -4.03 7.19 4.71
CA HIS A 245 -3.23 7.14 3.50
C HIS A 245 -3.84 8.01 2.38
N ALA A 246 -3.00 8.56 1.49
CA ALA A 246 -3.37 9.47 0.40
C ALA A 246 -4.63 9.09 -0.41
N VAL A 247 -4.84 7.79 -0.63
CA VAL A 247 -5.99 7.30 -1.40
C VAL A 247 -7.27 7.25 -0.56
N ALA A 248 -7.14 6.93 0.73
CA ALA A 248 -8.28 6.70 1.64
C ALA A 248 -8.73 7.99 2.35
N ILE A 249 -7.81 8.89 2.67
CA ILE A 249 -8.06 10.09 3.50
C ILE A 249 -9.16 11.01 2.94
N ARG A 250 -9.35 11.02 1.63
CA ARG A 250 -10.43 11.78 0.96
C ARG A 250 -11.81 11.37 1.43
N ARG A 251 -11.94 10.16 1.92
CA ARG A 251 -13.18 9.55 2.37
C ARG A 251 -13.17 9.23 3.86
N ILE A 252 -12.36 9.95 4.63
CA ILE A 252 -12.30 9.78 6.10
C ILE A 252 -13.69 9.96 6.77
N GLY A 253 -14.56 10.75 6.14
CA GLY A 253 -15.94 10.92 6.59
C GLY A 253 -16.78 9.63 6.52
N ASP A 254 -16.45 8.68 5.65
CA ASP A 254 -17.17 7.41 5.54
C ASP A 254 -16.92 6.54 6.78
N VAL A 255 -15.75 6.68 7.42
CA VAL A 255 -15.40 5.98 8.66
C VAL A 255 -16.35 6.37 9.79
N ILE A 256 -16.81 7.63 9.83
CA ILE A 256 -17.80 8.10 10.82
C ILE A 256 -19.11 7.32 10.66
N ALA A 257 -19.52 7.07 9.42
CA ALA A 257 -20.79 6.39 9.15
C ALA A 257 -20.72 4.87 9.42
N THR A 258 -19.56 4.26 9.27
CA THR A 258 -19.40 2.80 9.37
C THR A 258 -18.79 2.35 10.68
N GLU A 259 -17.85 3.11 11.24
CA GLU A 259 -17.09 2.77 12.44
C GLU A 259 -16.82 4.04 13.28
N PRO A 260 -17.86 4.64 13.90
CA PRO A 260 -17.75 5.93 14.59
C PRO A 260 -16.75 5.93 15.74
N GLU A 261 -16.71 4.87 16.57
CA GLU A 261 -15.77 4.76 17.68
C GLU A 261 -14.31 4.69 17.19
N PHE A 262 -14.07 4.05 16.04
CA PHE A 262 -12.77 4.03 15.40
C PHE A 262 -12.37 5.42 14.89
N TYR A 263 -13.32 6.16 14.31
CA TYR A 263 -13.07 7.54 13.91
C TYR A 263 -12.72 8.43 15.12
N ASP A 264 -13.47 8.32 16.22
CA ASP A 264 -13.21 9.08 17.43
C ASP A 264 -11.81 8.80 17.97
N ARG A 265 -11.41 7.54 17.97
CA ARG A 265 -10.05 7.16 18.37
C ARG A 265 -8.97 7.68 17.41
N LEU A 266 -9.21 7.65 16.10
CA LEU A 266 -8.34 8.29 15.12
C LEU A 266 -8.23 9.80 15.37
N TYR A 267 -9.33 10.46 15.67
CA TYR A 267 -9.38 11.88 15.97
C TYR A 267 -8.60 12.25 17.24
N GLU A 268 -8.71 11.46 18.30
CA GLU A 268 -7.89 11.64 19.51
C GLU A 268 -6.38 11.56 19.21
N CYS A 269 -5.98 10.60 18.38
CA CYS A 269 -4.58 10.41 18.01
C CYS A 269 -4.08 11.44 16.97
N PHE A 270 -4.96 11.89 16.08
CA PHE A 270 -4.68 12.76 14.92
C PHE A 270 -5.74 13.86 14.78
N PRO A 271 -5.78 14.88 15.66
CA PRO A 271 -6.87 15.88 15.70
C PRO A 271 -7.07 16.67 14.39
N HIS A 272 -6.04 16.76 13.56
CA HIS A 272 -6.10 17.45 12.26
C HIS A 272 -7.01 16.76 11.22
N ILE A 273 -7.41 15.50 11.43
CA ILE A 273 -8.28 14.79 10.48
C ILE A 273 -9.66 15.41 10.37
N ASP A 274 -10.19 16.02 11.44
CA ASP A 274 -11.47 16.69 11.40
C ASP A 274 -11.40 18.01 10.61
N ALA A 275 -10.33 18.76 10.76
CA ALA A 275 -10.07 19.92 9.92
C ALA A 275 -9.96 19.52 8.45
N GLN A 276 -9.22 18.45 8.16
CA GLN A 276 -9.10 17.93 6.80
C GLN A 276 -10.45 17.49 6.22
N ARG A 277 -11.28 16.79 6.99
CA ARG A 277 -12.63 16.37 6.58
C ARG A 277 -13.51 17.57 6.21
N ARG A 278 -13.52 18.60 7.06
CA ARG A 278 -14.37 19.80 6.87
C ARG A 278 -13.86 20.69 5.73
N LEU A 279 -12.57 20.85 5.62
CA LEU A 279 -11.92 21.80 4.70
C LEU A 279 -11.36 21.13 3.45
N TRP A 280 -11.73 19.87 3.18
CA TRP A 280 -11.17 19.12 2.05
C TRP A 280 -11.29 19.86 0.71
N THR A 281 -12.43 20.51 0.46
CA THR A 281 -12.68 21.29 -0.76
C THR A 281 -11.87 22.57 -0.84
N GLU A 282 -11.46 23.13 0.32
CA GLU A 282 -10.62 24.32 0.40
C GLU A 282 -9.13 23.98 0.22
N PHE A 283 -8.72 22.77 0.56
CA PHE A 283 -7.40 22.20 0.26
C PHE A 283 -7.33 21.63 -1.16
N ASP A 284 -7.95 22.33 -2.12
CA ASP A 284 -7.82 21.98 -3.53
C ASP A 284 -6.36 22.07 -3.96
N LEU A 285 -5.71 20.93 -4.03
CA LEU A 285 -4.30 20.83 -4.39
C LEU A 285 -4.03 21.44 -5.77
N GLU A 286 -4.99 21.35 -6.70
CA GLU A 286 -4.84 21.92 -8.05
C GLU A 286 -4.85 23.44 -8.01
N LYS A 287 -5.76 24.02 -7.25
CA LYS A 287 -5.77 25.46 -7.02
C LYS A 287 -4.46 25.96 -6.40
N GLN A 288 -3.93 25.22 -5.41
CA GLN A 288 -2.63 25.54 -4.81
C GLN A 288 -1.48 25.37 -5.81
N ILE A 289 -1.50 24.32 -6.64
CA ILE A 289 -0.50 24.13 -7.69
C ILE A 289 -0.51 25.33 -8.64
N MET A 290 -1.67 25.73 -9.13
CA MET A 290 -1.80 26.85 -10.06
C MET A 290 -1.34 28.17 -9.45
N GLN A 291 -1.60 28.41 -8.16
CA GLN A 291 -1.15 29.60 -7.45
C GLN A 291 0.36 29.85 -7.54
N TYR A 292 1.15 28.77 -7.58
CA TYR A 292 2.61 28.86 -7.68
C TYR A 292 3.13 28.59 -9.09
N ALA A 293 2.55 27.63 -9.81
CA ALA A 293 3.07 27.21 -11.10
C ALA A 293 2.99 28.30 -12.19
N VAL A 294 1.98 29.17 -12.12
CA VAL A 294 1.75 30.26 -13.08
C VAL A 294 2.93 31.26 -13.12
N ASP A 295 3.63 31.45 -12.01
CA ASP A 295 4.77 32.37 -11.92
C ASP A 295 6.12 31.68 -12.19
N GLY A 296 6.08 30.49 -12.80
CA GLY A 296 7.27 29.78 -13.20
C GLY A 296 8.22 29.44 -12.04
N TRP A 297 9.51 29.65 -12.22
CA TRP A 297 10.53 29.34 -11.21
C TRP A 297 10.47 30.27 -9.98
N ASP A 298 9.93 31.47 -10.10
CA ASP A 298 9.75 32.36 -8.94
C ASP A 298 8.59 31.89 -8.07
N GLY A 299 7.54 31.39 -8.67
CA GLY A 299 6.48 30.65 -7.95
C GLY A 299 6.99 29.41 -7.23
N VAL A 300 7.89 28.64 -7.85
CA VAL A 300 8.56 27.49 -7.18
C VAL A 300 9.35 27.95 -5.94
N LYS A 301 10.07 29.05 -6.02
CA LYS A 301 10.79 29.61 -4.85
C LYS A 301 9.82 30.00 -3.73
N ARG A 302 8.73 30.71 -4.07
CA ARG A 302 7.69 31.06 -3.07
C ARG A 302 7.07 29.81 -2.45
N CYS A 303 6.75 28.81 -3.27
CA CYS A 303 6.22 27.54 -2.77
C CYS A 303 7.12 26.90 -1.70
N ILE A 304 8.45 26.93 -1.89
CA ILE A 304 9.41 26.43 -0.89
C ILE A 304 9.36 27.26 0.38
N GLU A 305 9.37 28.60 0.26
CA GLU A 305 9.38 29.48 1.44
C GLU A 305 8.11 29.36 2.26
N ASP A 306 6.95 29.27 1.60
CA ASP A 306 5.64 29.24 2.24
C ASP A 306 5.30 27.86 2.85
N ASN A 307 5.80 26.77 2.23
CA ASN A 307 5.33 25.43 2.59
C ASN A 307 6.39 24.52 3.26
N MET A 308 7.67 24.93 3.32
CA MET A 308 8.72 24.17 3.98
C MET A 308 8.99 24.72 5.37
N ALA A 309 8.46 24.03 6.40
CA ALA A 309 8.45 24.53 7.78
C ALA A 309 9.84 24.61 8.44
N THR A 310 10.84 23.84 7.96
CA THR A 310 12.16 23.80 8.59
C THR A 310 13.29 24.14 7.62
N PRO A 311 14.43 24.68 8.10
CA PRO A 311 15.60 24.92 7.26
C PRO A 311 16.09 23.67 6.52
N GLY A 312 16.04 22.52 7.18
CA GLY A 312 16.41 21.22 6.58
C GLY A 312 15.51 20.84 5.41
N LEU A 313 14.18 21.01 5.55
CA LEU A 313 13.23 20.78 4.47
C LEU A 313 13.44 21.77 3.32
N LYS A 314 13.69 23.04 3.60
CA LYS A 314 14.00 24.05 2.57
C LYS A 314 15.26 23.68 1.78
N THR A 315 16.31 23.24 2.47
CA THR A 315 17.56 22.78 1.82
C THR A 315 17.30 21.57 0.93
N ARG A 316 16.55 20.58 1.43
CA ARG A 316 16.19 19.39 0.65
C ARG A 316 15.32 19.73 -0.56
N ALA A 317 14.34 20.59 -0.40
CA ALA A 317 13.47 21.04 -1.48
C ALA A 317 14.26 21.78 -2.58
N ARG A 318 15.19 22.67 -2.19
CA ARG A 318 16.07 23.37 -3.15
C ARG A 318 16.98 22.39 -3.91
N ALA A 319 17.54 21.39 -3.25
CA ALA A 319 18.33 20.35 -3.91
C ALA A 319 17.49 19.53 -4.90
N TYR A 320 16.26 19.15 -4.51
CA TYR A 320 15.31 18.49 -5.40
C TYR A 320 14.98 19.34 -6.64
N CYS A 321 14.70 20.64 -6.44
CA CYS A 321 14.45 21.58 -7.55
C CYS A 321 15.63 21.72 -8.50
N ALA A 322 16.87 21.70 -7.99
CA ALA A 322 18.06 21.74 -8.83
C ALA A 322 18.16 20.51 -9.75
N GLU A 323 17.90 19.33 -9.24
CA GLU A 323 17.88 18.09 -10.04
C GLU A 323 16.68 18.06 -11.02
N PHE A 324 15.51 18.51 -10.57
CA PHE A 324 14.34 18.63 -11.44
C PHE A 324 14.60 19.61 -12.60
N ARG A 325 15.24 20.76 -12.34
CA ARG A 325 15.56 21.75 -13.35
C ARG A 325 16.44 21.23 -14.47
N LYS A 326 17.42 20.37 -14.15
CA LYS A 326 18.27 19.71 -15.15
C LYS A 326 17.44 18.85 -16.11
N LYS A 327 16.40 18.16 -15.58
CA LYS A 327 15.50 17.31 -16.38
C LYS A 327 14.48 18.13 -17.14
N HIS A 328 13.90 19.14 -16.52
CA HIS A 328 12.98 20.08 -17.15
C HIS A 328 13.62 20.78 -18.37
N ASN A 329 14.86 21.26 -18.25
CA ASN A 329 15.55 21.92 -19.36
C ASN A 329 15.80 20.98 -20.56
N LYS A 330 15.83 19.65 -20.35
CA LYS A 330 15.98 18.66 -21.41
C LYS A 330 14.64 18.23 -22.00
N ASP A 331 13.63 18.12 -21.17
CA ASP A 331 12.28 17.64 -21.53
C ASP A 331 11.22 18.32 -20.66
N PRO A 332 10.80 19.57 -21.01
CA PRO A 332 9.79 20.29 -20.23
C PRO A 332 8.42 19.58 -20.19
N ARG A 333 8.07 18.79 -21.21
CA ARG A 333 6.79 18.07 -21.29
C ARG A 333 6.71 16.96 -20.27
N SER A 334 7.76 16.16 -20.13
CA SER A 334 7.81 15.10 -19.13
C SER A 334 8.06 15.62 -17.71
N TYR A 335 8.59 16.83 -17.56
CA TYR A 335 8.93 17.46 -16.28
C TYR A 335 8.35 18.88 -16.16
N PRO A 336 7.04 19.07 -16.25
CA PRO A 336 6.43 20.40 -16.21
C PRO A 336 6.46 20.99 -14.79
N LEU A 337 6.44 22.34 -14.68
CA LEU A 337 6.56 23.06 -13.40
C LEU A 337 5.39 22.76 -12.45
N HIS A 338 4.18 22.58 -12.95
CA HIS A 338 3.05 22.20 -12.10
C HIS A 338 3.27 20.84 -11.41
N TRP A 339 3.98 19.92 -12.06
CA TRP A 339 4.38 18.65 -11.46
C TRP A 339 5.42 18.81 -10.36
N LEU A 340 6.40 19.73 -10.56
CA LEU A 340 7.36 20.10 -9.54
C LEU A 340 6.66 20.71 -8.32
N VAL A 341 5.79 21.71 -8.53
CA VAL A 341 5.04 22.37 -7.46
C VAL A 341 4.18 21.36 -6.69
N ARG A 342 3.49 20.46 -7.40
CA ARG A 342 2.76 19.36 -6.76
C ARG A 342 3.66 18.55 -5.82
N ASN A 343 4.81 18.12 -6.29
CA ASN A 343 5.72 17.30 -5.49
C ASN A 343 6.26 18.06 -4.27
N LEU A 344 6.47 19.37 -4.38
CA LEU A 344 6.82 20.21 -3.24
C LEU A 344 5.67 20.28 -2.23
N LEU A 345 4.46 20.59 -2.67
CA LEU A 345 3.29 20.74 -1.80
C LEU A 345 2.96 19.46 -1.02
N ILE A 346 3.11 18.30 -1.65
CA ILE A 346 2.86 17.01 -1.02
C ILE A 346 4.10 16.39 -0.35
N HIS A 347 5.20 17.12 -0.29
CA HIS A 347 6.50 16.69 0.26
C HIS A 347 7.09 15.42 -0.41
N GLU A 348 6.77 15.18 -1.67
CA GLU A 348 7.34 14.08 -2.47
C GLU A 348 8.69 14.50 -3.09
N ILE A 349 9.65 14.85 -2.26
CA ILE A 349 10.96 15.42 -2.62
C ILE A 349 12.08 14.39 -2.43
N ASN A 350 12.18 13.44 -3.36
CA ASN A 350 13.25 12.44 -3.37
C ASN A 350 14.33 12.83 -4.38
N ILE A 351 15.47 13.32 -3.89
CA ILE A 351 16.58 13.80 -4.73
C ILE A 351 17.17 12.69 -5.61
N THR A 352 17.16 11.45 -5.13
CA THR A 352 17.71 10.31 -5.88
C THR A 352 16.75 9.75 -6.93
N SER A 353 15.49 10.16 -6.91
CA SER A 353 14.45 9.64 -7.79
C SER A 353 13.49 10.77 -8.23
N VAL A 354 14.00 11.66 -9.10
CA VAL A 354 13.16 12.67 -9.75
C VAL A 354 12.46 12.02 -10.93
N ASN A 355 11.18 11.73 -10.79
CA ASN A 355 10.39 11.03 -11.79
C ASN A 355 9.66 12.00 -12.72
N PRO A 356 9.47 11.63 -14.02
CA PRO A 356 8.62 12.38 -14.92
C PRO A 356 7.15 12.26 -14.51
N ILE A 357 6.32 13.13 -15.08
CA ILE A 357 4.87 13.01 -14.99
C ILE A 357 4.43 11.65 -15.57
N GLY A 358 3.70 10.88 -14.80
CA GLY A 358 3.32 9.52 -15.20
C GLY A 358 1.98 9.44 -15.91
N PRO A 359 1.81 8.56 -16.93
CA PRO A 359 0.50 8.26 -17.50
C PRO A 359 -0.47 7.80 -16.41
N GLY A 360 -1.69 8.37 -16.40
CA GLY A 360 -2.73 8.07 -15.41
C GLY A 360 -2.69 8.95 -14.15
N THR A 361 -1.79 9.92 -14.06
CA THR A 361 -1.94 11.04 -13.11
C THR A 361 -2.89 12.08 -13.72
N ARG A 362 -3.70 12.75 -12.88
CA ARG A 362 -4.55 13.85 -13.36
C ARG A 362 -3.74 14.98 -13.99
N ALA A 363 -2.53 15.23 -13.47
CA ALA A 363 -1.59 16.17 -14.06
C ALA A 363 -1.19 15.79 -15.51
N TYR A 364 -1.07 14.50 -15.81
CA TYR A 364 -0.83 14.03 -17.19
C TYR A 364 -2.06 14.23 -18.08
N THR A 365 -3.26 14.04 -17.54
CA THR A 365 -4.52 14.27 -18.30
C THR A 365 -4.68 15.76 -18.63
N ILE A 366 -4.43 16.65 -17.64
CA ILE A 366 -4.45 18.10 -17.86
C ILE A 366 -3.44 18.52 -18.91
N GLN A 367 -2.23 17.98 -18.90
CA GLN A 367 -1.21 18.26 -19.93
C GLN A 367 -1.68 17.81 -21.32
N GLN A 368 -2.32 16.63 -21.42
CA GLN A 368 -2.86 16.15 -22.69
C GLN A 368 -4.03 17.01 -23.22
N GLU A 369 -4.88 17.51 -22.31
CA GLU A 369 -5.97 18.42 -22.65
C GLU A 369 -5.43 19.78 -23.12
N GLN A 370 -4.39 20.31 -22.50
CA GLN A 370 -3.71 21.53 -22.94
C GLN A 370 -3.01 21.36 -24.29
N ASP A 371 -2.28 20.26 -24.48
CA ASP A 371 -1.61 19.95 -25.75
C ASP A 371 -2.61 19.78 -26.91
N SER A 372 -3.85 19.30 -26.65
CA SER A 372 -4.90 19.20 -27.66
C SER A 372 -5.50 20.56 -28.04
N LEU A 373 -5.66 21.46 -27.09
CA LEU A 373 -6.16 22.82 -27.31
C LEU A 373 -5.15 23.71 -28.02
N GLU A 374 -3.84 23.46 -27.87
CA GLU A 374 -2.79 24.19 -28.59
C GLU A 374 -2.56 23.66 -30.03
N SER A 375 -3.14 22.50 -30.36
CA SER A 375 -3.03 21.86 -31.68
C SER A 375 -4.25 22.10 -32.58
N GLU A 376 -5.31 22.71 -32.07
CA GLU A 376 -6.47 23.25 -32.78
C GLU A 376 -6.28 24.76 -33.10
#